data_01d37e7094bf4d34355cc11369e475fa
#
_entry.id   01d37e7094bf4d34355cc11369e475fa
#
_cell.length_a   1.000
_cell.length_b   1.000
_cell.length_c   1.000
_cell.angle_alpha   90.00
_cell.angle_beta   90.00
_cell.angle_gamma   90.00
#
_symmetry.space_group_name_H-M   'P 1'
#
loop_
_entity.id
_entity.type
_entity.pdbx_description
1 polymer ?
#
loop_
_entity_poly.entity_id
_entity_poly.type
_entity_poly.pdbx_seq_one_letter_code
_entity_poly.pdbx_strand_id
1 'polypeptide(L)'
;MLFRSLKKRDTFHSWVLILAIITFTLSMNGTFLVRSGILNSVHTFANDPERGFYILTFLFLLILLSLIIFFIYQPKDNSVKSFFLFSRETAISVNNWFMMFFLSAVLIGTIYPLILEITKDIKISVGAPFFNIVIIPFLVPFLFFMIFGPKLKWIKTNENLMSKKLIFNFFLSLVFSSIIYFFWGKATLLNSIIFLLGLFLLLTLLFEFLETITKKNKVNIPRIISHFGFGLLIVSISLNTIFSIEMDINLKIGESYKFKKYEWAIL
;
A
#
# COMPACT_ATOMS: atom_id res chain seq x y z
N MET A 1 13.38 4.06 3.65
CA MET A 1 14.24 2.93 4.05
C MET A 1 15.45 2.76 3.15
N LEU A 2 15.29 2.78 1.83
CA LEU A 2 16.38 2.62 0.85
C LEU A 2 17.52 3.62 1.01
N PHE A 3 17.26 4.92 1.15
CA PHE A 3 18.30 5.92 1.42
C PHE A 3 19.12 5.66 2.68
N ARG A 4 18.51 5.05 3.71
CA ARG A 4 19.22 4.68 4.93
C ARG A 4 20.11 3.46 4.70
N SER A 5 19.68 2.51 3.87
CA SER A 5 20.49 1.37 3.44
C SER A 5 21.69 1.83 2.62
N LEU A 6 21.45 2.71 1.66
CA LEU A 6 22.49 3.36 0.86
C LEU A 6 23.55 4.00 1.77
N LYS A 7 23.15 4.90 2.68
CA LYS A 7 24.04 5.60 3.59
C LYS A 7 24.81 4.70 4.54
N LYS A 8 24.21 3.61 5.03
CA LYS A 8 24.83 2.74 6.04
C LYS A 8 25.61 1.58 5.46
N ARG A 9 25.16 1.06 4.32
CA ARG A 9 25.62 -0.21 3.76
C ARG A 9 26.15 -0.10 2.36
N ASP A 10 26.00 1.06 1.74
CA ASP A 10 26.38 1.29 0.34
C ASP A 10 25.75 0.27 -0.60
N THR A 11 24.43 0.07 -0.43
CA THR A 11 23.63 -0.93 -1.15
C THR A 11 22.38 -0.31 -1.74
N PHE A 12 21.82 -0.93 -2.79
CA PHE A 12 20.59 -0.51 -3.45
C PHE A 12 20.66 0.81 -4.24
N HIS A 13 21.82 1.21 -4.77
CA HIS A 13 21.96 2.44 -5.55
C HIS A 13 21.00 2.48 -6.74
N SER A 14 21.00 1.42 -7.55
CA SER A 14 20.13 1.30 -8.72
C SER A 14 18.65 1.35 -8.34
N TRP A 15 18.24 0.69 -7.24
CA TRP A 15 16.88 0.75 -6.73
C TRP A 15 16.44 2.16 -6.36
N VAL A 16 17.30 2.92 -5.68
CA VAL A 16 17.01 4.30 -5.28
C VAL A 16 16.78 5.17 -6.51
N LEU A 17 17.66 5.07 -7.51
CA LEU A 17 17.57 5.87 -8.74
C LEU A 17 16.33 5.50 -9.57
N ILE A 18 16.10 4.20 -9.80
CA ILE A 18 14.94 3.72 -10.57
C ILE A 18 13.64 4.15 -9.90
N LEU A 19 13.49 3.95 -8.59
CA LEU A 19 12.27 4.35 -7.88
C LEU A 19 12.07 5.86 -7.87
N ALA A 20 13.14 6.67 -7.83
CA ALA A 20 13.03 8.12 -7.95
C ALA A 20 12.51 8.53 -9.33
N ILE A 21 13.05 7.94 -10.41
CA ILE A 21 12.59 8.17 -11.79
C ILE A 21 11.12 7.75 -11.94
N ILE A 22 10.75 6.55 -11.49
CA ILE A 22 9.38 6.04 -11.55
C ILE A 22 8.43 6.97 -10.79
N THR A 23 8.77 7.38 -9.57
CA THR A 23 7.92 8.24 -8.74
C THR A 23 7.64 9.57 -9.42
N PHE A 24 8.68 10.21 -9.97
CA PHE A 24 8.52 11.46 -10.72
C PHE A 24 7.68 11.28 -11.97
N THR A 25 7.97 10.24 -12.76
CA THR A 25 7.24 9.89 -13.98
C THR A 25 5.75 9.68 -13.71
N LEU A 26 5.41 8.92 -12.67
CA LEU A 26 4.01 8.65 -12.32
C LEU A 26 3.28 9.90 -11.80
N SER A 27 3.97 10.78 -11.08
CA SER A 27 3.42 12.06 -10.64
C SER A 27 3.06 12.94 -11.83
N MET A 28 3.95 13.06 -12.80
CA MET A 28 3.72 13.82 -14.04
C MET A 28 2.67 13.17 -14.93
N ASN A 29 2.63 11.82 -14.98
CA ASN A 29 1.60 11.09 -15.72
C ASN A 29 0.21 11.32 -15.14
N GLY A 30 0.07 11.39 -13.82
CA GLY A 30 -1.18 11.79 -13.17
C GLY A 30 -1.64 13.18 -13.60
N THR A 31 -0.73 14.15 -13.67
CA THR A 31 -1.03 15.50 -14.18
C THR A 31 -1.46 15.48 -15.64
N PHE A 32 -0.79 14.69 -16.49
CA PHE A 32 -1.18 14.48 -17.88
C PHE A 32 -2.59 13.92 -18.00
N LEU A 33 -2.93 12.85 -17.28
CA LEU A 33 -4.24 12.21 -17.33
C LEU A 33 -5.38 13.18 -16.96
N VAL A 34 -5.17 14.02 -15.94
CA VAL A 34 -6.19 15.01 -15.53
C VAL A 34 -6.35 16.15 -16.55
N ARG A 35 -5.26 16.55 -17.23
CA ARG A 35 -5.25 17.69 -18.18
C ARG A 35 -5.57 17.33 -19.62
N SER A 36 -5.31 16.09 -20.02
CA SER A 36 -5.46 15.64 -21.42
C SER A 36 -6.91 15.49 -21.88
N GLY A 37 -7.88 15.50 -20.96
CA GLY A 37 -9.29 15.23 -21.28
C GLY A 37 -9.59 13.76 -21.62
N ILE A 38 -8.62 12.86 -21.46
CA ILE A 38 -8.81 11.41 -21.68
C ILE A 38 -9.74 10.83 -20.60
N LEU A 39 -9.70 11.40 -19.38
CA LEU A 39 -10.55 10.97 -18.28
C LEU A 39 -11.87 11.75 -18.29
N ASN A 40 -12.98 11.07 -18.52
CA ASN A 40 -14.31 11.58 -18.27
C ASN A 40 -14.62 11.50 -16.76
N SER A 41 -14.03 12.38 -15.98
CA SER A 41 -14.20 12.42 -14.52
C SER A 41 -14.65 13.81 -14.09
N VAL A 42 -15.44 13.86 -13.01
CA VAL A 42 -15.81 15.12 -12.32
C VAL A 42 -14.60 15.92 -11.82
N HIS A 43 -13.43 15.32 -11.81
CA HIS A 43 -12.15 15.95 -11.43
C HIS A 43 -11.36 16.50 -12.61
N THR A 44 -11.86 16.41 -13.84
CA THR A 44 -11.23 17.02 -15.02
C THR A 44 -11.69 18.46 -15.14
N PHE A 45 -11.01 19.37 -14.46
CA PHE A 45 -11.38 20.79 -14.40
C PHE A 45 -11.04 21.63 -15.65
N ALA A 46 -10.20 21.13 -16.53
CA ALA A 46 -9.82 21.81 -17.75
C ALA A 46 -9.41 20.79 -18.80
N ASN A 47 -10.33 20.53 -19.71
CA ASN A 47 -10.07 19.69 -20.88
C ASN A 47 -9.28 20.54 -21.89
N ASP A 48 -7.98 20.35 -21.97
CA ASP A 48 -7.08 21.06 -22.88
C ASP A 48 -6.13 20.04 -23.54
N PRO A 49 -6.54 19.42 -24.65
CA PRO A 49 -5.74 18.41 -25.34
C PRO A 49 -4.38 18.92 -25.83
N GLU A 50 -4.28 20.21 -26.22
CA GLU A 50 -3.01 20.78 -26.68
C GLU A 50 -1.99 20.81 -25.55
N ARG A 51 -2.35 21.32 -24.38
CA ARG A 51 -1.48 21.31 -23.20
C ARG A 51 -1.17 19.88 -22.75
N GLY A 52 -2.13 18.96 -22.89
CA GLY A 52 -1.91 17.53 -22.67
C GLY A 52 -0.78 16.99 -23.53
N PHE A 53 -0.77 17.32 -24.82
CA PHE A 53 0.29 16.89 -25.75
C PHE A 53 1.67 17.46 -25.36
N TYR A 54 1.76 18.72 -24.97
CA TYR A 54 3.02 19.30 -24.48
C TYR A 54 3.54 18.61 -23.23
N ILE A 55 2.66 18.32 -22.26
CA ILE A 55 3.04 17.60 -21.04
C ILE A 55 3.54 16.19 -21.39
N LEU A 56 2.88 15.49 -22.29
CA LEU A 56 3.27 14.14 -22.74
C LEU A 56 4.64 14.16 -23.42
N THR A 57 4.88 15.10 -24.33
CA THR A 57 6.15 15.26 -25.02
C THR A 57 7.28 15.57 -24.05
N PHE A 58 7.05 16.51 -23.12
CA PHE A 58 8.00 16.83 -22.06
C PHE A 58 8.32 15.63 -21.19
N LEU A 59 7.30 14.89 -20.77
CA LEU A 59 7.44 13.68 -19.98
C LEU A 59 8.26 12.61 -20.71
N PHE A 60 7.97 12.38 -21.99
CA PHE A 60 8.72 11.44 -22.81
C PHE A 60 10.21 11.80 -22.89
N LEU A 61 10.53 13.07 -23.21
CA LEU A 61 11.91 13.54 -23.27
C LEU A 61 12.63 13.41 -21.92
N LEU A 62 11.94 13.71 -20.85
CA LEU A 62 12.50 13.64 -19.49
C LEU A 62 12.78 12.19 -19.06
N ILE A 63 11.87 11.26 -19.35
CA ILE A 63 12.08 9.83 -19.11
C ILE A 63 13.27 9.33 -19.93
N LEU A 64 13.29 9.64 -21.23
CA LEU A 64 14.36 9.23 -22.12
C LEU A 64 15.72 9.72 -21.61
N LEU A 65 15.83 11.01 -21.28
CA LEU A 65 17.05 11.61 -20.73
C LEU A 65 17.46 10.95 -19.40
N SER A 66 16.51 10.73 -18.51
CA SER A 66 16.74 10.09 -17.20
C SER A 66 17.27 8.66 -17.37
N LEU A 67 16.69 7.89 -18.30
CA LEU A 67 17.15 6.53 -18.60
C LEU A 67 18.54 6.54 -19.27
N ILE A 68 18.80 7.44 -20.19
CA ILE A 68 20.14 7.57 -20.82
C ILE A 68 21.19 7.87 -19.74
N ILE A 69 20.93 8.85 -18.87
CA ILE A 69 21.85 9.19 -17.77
C ILE A 69 22.02 8.01 -16.83
N PHE A 70 20.93 7.32 -16.48
CA PHE A 70 20.97 6.12 -15.63
C PHE A 70 21.88 5.04 -16.22
N PHE A 71 21.72 4.69 -17.50
CA PHE A 71 22.52 3.63 -18.14
C PHE A 71 24.00 4.03 -18.33
N ILE A 72 24.28 5.33 -18.60
CA ILE A 72 25.67 5.79 -18.75
C ILE A 72 26.39 5.85 -17.39
N TYR A 73 25.72 6.36 -16.37
CA TYR A 73 26.31 6.64 -15.04
C TYR A 73 25.88 5.65 -13.96
N GLN A 74 25.31 4.50 -14.35
CA GLN A 74 24.90 3.51 -13.36
C GLN A 74 26.07 3.17 -12.42
N PRO A 75 25.90 3.34 -11.11
CA PRO A 75 26.92 2.95 -10.15
C PRO A 75 27.20 1.46 -10.30
N LYS A 76 28.44 1.10 -10.58
CA LYS A 76 28.88 -0.30 -10.57
C LYS A 76 28.87 -0.73 -9.12
N ASP A 77 27.92 -1.56 -8.73
CA ASP A 77 27.94 -2.26 -7.44
C ASP A 77 29.13 -3.24 -7.41
N ASN A 78 30.31 -2.71 -7.07
CA ASN A 78 31.56 -3.47 -7.02
C ASN A 78 31.63 -4.48 -5.88
N SER A 79 30.61 -4.57 -5.06
CA SER A 79 30.51 -5.55 -3.98
C SER A 79 29.25 -6.38 -4.11
N VAL A 80 29.37 -7.60 -4.60
CA VAL A 80 28.35 -8.65 -4.39
C VAL A 80 28.37 -8.98 -2.90
N LYS A 81 27.75 -8.09 -2.11
CA LYS A 81 27.51 -8.39 -0.69
C LYS A 81 26.40 -9.42 -0.65
N SER A 82 26.73 -10.66 -0.38
CA SER A 82 25.72 -11.70 -0.16
C SER A 82 24.81 -11.28 0.99
N PHE A 83 23.51 -11.20 0.73
CA PHE A 83 22.53 -10.94 1.76
C PHE A 83 22.10 -12.27 2.39
N PHE A 84 22.14 -12.33 3.71
CA PHE A 84 21.54 -13.47 4.40
C PHE A 84 20.01 -13.35 4.37
N LEU A 85 19.34 -14.49 4.26
CA LEU A 85 17.88 -14.54 4.16
C LEU A 85 17.19 -13.80 5.34
N PHE A 86 17.71 -13.99 6.55
CA PHE A 86 17.25 -13.29 7.75
C PHE A 86 18.10 -12.05 8.01
N SER A 87 18.00 -11.06 7.13
CA SER A 87 18.68 -9.78 7.24
C SER A 87 17.71 -8.62 6.97
N ARG A 88 18.06 -7.43 7.46
CA ARG A 88 17.29 -6.22 7.19
C ARG A 88 17.32 -5.84 5.71
N GLU A 89 18.42 -6.12 5.05
CA GLU A 89 18.57 -5.91 3.60
C GLU A 89 17.56 -6.74 2.82
N THR A 90 17.41 -8.00 3.14
CA THR A 90 16.40 -8.88 2.51
C THR A 90 15.00 -8.39 2.79
N ALA A 91 14.69 -7.97 4.03
CA ALA A 91 13.38 -7.42 4.35
C ALA A 91 13.06 -6.14 3.56
N ILE A 92 14.06 -5.27 3.30
CA ILE A 92 13.90 -4.09 2.45
C ILE A 92 13.65 -4.48 1.00
N SER A 93 14.37 -5.47 0.46
CA SER A 93 14.15 -5.99 -0.89
C SER A 93 12.74 -6.56 -1.04
N VAL A 94 12.31 -7.41 -0.12
CA VAL A 94 10.96 -8.00 -0.12
C VAL A 94 9.89 -6.91 -0.04
N ASN A 95 10.07 -5.91 0.83
CA ASN A 95 9.17 -4.76 0.89
C ASN A 95 9.07 -4.01 -0.46
N ASN A 96 10.21 -3.80 -1.15
CA ASN A 96 10.21 -3.15 -2.46
C ASN A 96 9.44 -3.96 -3.50
N TRP A 97 9.57 -5.30 -3.50
CA TRP A 97 8.80 -6.17 -4.38
C TRP A 97 7.30 -6.06 -4.13
N PHE A 98 6.85 -6.08 -2.87
CA PHE A 98 5.44 -5.86 -2.54
C PHE A 98 4.94 -4.48 -3.00
N MET A 99 5.72 -3.42 -2.78
CA MET A 99 5.35 -2.08 -3.21
C MET A 99 5.25 -1.98 -4.73
N MET A 100 6.17 -2.60 -5.48
CA MET A 100 6.11 -2.66 -6.95
C MET A 100 4.91 -3.47 -7.43
N PHE A 101 4.57 -4.57 -6.77
CA PHE A 101 3.37 -5.33 -7.07
C PHE A 101 2.09 -4.50 -6.87
N PHE A 102 1.94 -3.84 -5.72
CA PHE A 102 0.77 -2.99 -5.46
C PHE A 102 0.68 -1.82 -6.45
N LEU A 103 1.81 -1.20 -6.76
CA LEU A 103 1.87 -0.15 -7.79
C LEU A 103 1.39 -0.68 -9.15
N SER A 104 1.87 -1.84 -9.57
CA SER A 104 1.48 -2.47 -10.85
C SER A 104 0.00 -2.82 -10.87
N ALA A 105 -0.54 -3.37 -9.79
CA ALA A 105 -1.96 -3.69 -9.68
C ALA A 105 -2.84 -2.44 -9.83
N VAL A 106 -2.47 -1.33 -9.15
CA VAL A 106 -3.19 -0.06 -9.25
C VAL A 106 -3.05 0.54 -10.65
N LEU A 107 -1.85 0.54 -11.24
CA LEU A 107 -1.64 1.05 -12.61
C LEU A 107 -2.46 0.28 -13.64
N ILE A 108 -2.42 -1.05 -13.59
CA ILE A 108 -3.19 -1.89 -14.52
C ILE A 108 -4.69 -1.61 -14.33
N GLY A 109 -5.19 -1.62 -13.10
CA GLY A 109 -6.59 -1.35 -12.82
C GLY A 109 -7.07 0.03 -13.25
N THR A 110 -6.17 1.02 -13.29
CA THR A 110 -6.49 2.40 -13.70
C THR A 110 -6.34 2.61 -15.21
N ILE A 111 -5.27 2.08 -15.81
CA ILE A 111 -4.93 2.38 -17.21
C ILE A 111 -5.66 1.43 -18.17
N TYR A 112 -5.91 0.19 -17.77
CA TYR A 112 -6.54 -0.81 -18.64
C TYR A 112 -7.94 -0.38 -19.16
N PRO A 113 -8.86 0.15 -18.33
CA PRO A 113 -10.14 0.69 -18.82
C PRO A 113 -9.97 1.78 -19.88
N LEU A 114 -8.99 2.68 -19.67
CA LEU A 114 -8.72 3.78 -20.61
C LEU A 114 -8.22 3.26 -21.97
N ILE A 115 -7.34 2.26 -21.94
CA ILE A 115 -6.86 1.64 -23.20
C ILE A 115 -8.01 1.00 -23.95
N LEU A 116 -8.93 0.30 -23.28
CA LEU A 116 -10.08 -0.32 -23.92
C LEU A 116 -11.07 0.73 -24.49
N GLU A 117 -11.31 1.81 -23.78
CA GLU A 117 -12.15 2.90 -24.25
C GLU A 117 -11.57 3.53 -25.53
N ILE A 118 -10.27 3.83 -25.54
CA ILE A 118 -9.61 4.47 -26.71
C ILE A 118 -9.49 3.51 -27.90
N THR A 119 -9.19 2.21 -27.66
CA THR A 119 -8.87 1.28 -28.77
C THR A 119 -10.08 0.52 -29.31
N LYS A 120 -11.09 0.29 -28.47
CA LYS A 120 -12.24 -0.57 -28.79
C LYS A 120 -13.59 0.07 -28.54
N ASP A 121 -13.61 1.30 -28.06
CA ASP A 121 -14.83 2.02 -27.62
C ASP A 121 -15.64 1.24 -26.57
N ILE A 122 -14.94 0.39 -25.78
CA ILE A 122 -15.57 -0.41 -24.72
C ILE A 122 -15.37 0.31 -23.39
N LYS A 123 -16.46 0.70 -22.75
CA LYS A 123 -16.47 1.31 -21.42
C LYS A 123 -16.61 0.24 -20.36
N ILE A 124 -15.55 0.00 -19.60
CA ILE A 124 -15.55 -0.87 -18.43
C ILE A 124 -15.17 -0.05 -17.20
N SER A 125 -15.67 -0.46 -16.04
CA SER A 125 -15.28 0.09 -14.75
C SER A 125 -14.56 -0.97 -13.94
N VAL A 126 -13.39 -0.62 -13.43
CA VAL A 126 -12.62 -1.44 -12.50
C VAL A 126 -12.86 -0.90 -11.09
N GLY A 127 -13.54 -1.70 -10.27
CA GLY A 127 -13.96 -1.31 -8.92
C GLY A 127 -13.31 -2.15 -7.82
N ALA A 128 -13.84 -1.99 -6.60
CA ALA A 128 -13.39 -2.68 -5.40
C ALA A 128 -13.22 -4.21 -5.55
N PRO A 129 -14.11 -4.96 -6.26
CA PRO A 129 -13.94 -6.41 -6.41
C PRO A 129 -12.61 -6.81 -7.04
N PHE A 130 -12.16 -6.10 -8.08
CA PHE A 130 -10.87 -6.36 -8.72
C PHE A 130 -9.71 -6.17 -7.74
N PHE A 131 -9.67 -5.01 -7.07
CA PHE A 131 -8.59 -4.71 -6.12
C PHE A 131 -8.58 -5.67 -4.93
N ASN A 132 -9.75 -6.07 -4.44
CA ASN A 132 -9.86 -7.03 -3.35
C ASN A 132 -9.27 -8.39 -3.73
N ILE A 133 -9.56 -8.90 -4.92
CA ILE A 133 -9.05 -10.20 -5.40
C ILE A 133 -7.53 -10.14 -5.62
N VAL A 134 -7.02 -9.03 -6.17
CA VAL A 134 -5.61 -8.91 -6.53
C VAL A 134 -4.74 -8.52 -5.33
N ILE A 135 -5.15 -7.54 -4.53
CA ILE A 135 -4.30 -6.95 -3.47
C ILE A 135 -4.34 -7.77 -2.18
N ILE A 136 -5.52 -8.25 -1.77
CA ILE A 136 -5.69 -8.87 -0.44
C ILE A 136 -4.79 -10.09 -0.22
N PRO A 137 -4.63 -11.04 -1.15
CA PRO A 137 -3.75 -12.20 -0.94
C PRO A 137 -2.30 -11.81 -0.66
N PHE A 138 -1.82 -10.72 -1.28
CA PHE A 138 -0.46 -10.21 -1.07
C PHE A 138 -0.34 -9.29 0.15
N LEU A 139 -1.45 -8.70 0.61
CA LEU A 139 -1.47 -7.87 1.80
C LEU A 139 -1.15 -8.68 3.06
N VAL A 140 -1.64 -9.92 3.15
CA VAL A 140 -1.39 -10.81 4.30
C VAL A 140 0.12 -11.07 4.52
N PRO A 141 0.88 -11.61 3.54
CA PRO A 141 2.32 -11.79 3.71
C PRO A 141 3.05 -10.45 3.86
N PHE A 142 2.61 -9.38 3.21
CA PHE A 142 3.19 -8.05 3.38
C PHE A 142 3.10 -7.56 4.84
N LEU A 143 1.94 -7.67 5.48
CA LEU A 143 1.75 -7.32 6.90
C LEU A 143 2.66 -8.15 7.81
N PHE A 144 2.81 -9.44 7.52
CA PHE A 144 3.73 -10.30 8.25
C PHE A 144 5.17 -9.76 8.17
N PHE A 145 5.67 -9.46 6.98
CA PHE A 145 6.99 -8.86 6.80
C PHE A 145 7.12 -7.48 7.45
N MET A 146 6.05 -6.71 7.50
CA MET A 146 6.02 -5.40 8.15
C MET A 146 6.17 -5.48 9.67
N ILE A 147 5.65 -6.54 10.30
CA ILE A 147 5.80 -6.79 11.74
C ILE A 147 7.23 -7.24 12.09
N PHE A 148 7.79 -8.15 11.30
CA PHE A 148 9.08 -8.79 11.63
C PHE A 148 10.29 -8.05 11.02
N GLY A 149 10.15 -7.47 9.83
CA GLY A 149 11.24 -6.83 9.10
C GLY A 149 12.02 -5.76 9.89
N PRO A 150 11.37 -4.84 10.63
CA PRO A 150 12.07 -3.85 11.44
C PRO A 150 12.92 -4.43 12.58
N LYS A 151 12.65 -5.64 13.00
CA LYS A 151 13.38 -6.34 14.08
C LYS A 151 14.63 -7.05 13.60
N LEU A 152 14.76 -7.26 12.30
CA LEU A 152 15.93 -7.86 11.70
C LEU A 152 17.15 -6.95 11.85
N LYS A 153 18.31 -7.55 12.10
CA LYS A 153 19.61 -6.87 12.14
C LYS A 153 20.19 -6.76 10.72
N TRP A 154 21.08 -5.79 10.55
CA TRP A 154 21.87 -5.67 9.32
C TRP A 154 22.80 -6.88 9.19
N ILE A 155 23.02 -7.34 7.96
CA ILE A 155 23.84 -8.49 7.56
C ILE A 155 23.16 -9.81 7.91
N LYS A 156 23.04 -10.16 9.18
CA LYS A 156 22.49 -11.42 9.67
C LYS A 156 21.82 -11.26 11.03
N THR A 157 20.69 -11.90 11.20
CA THR A 157 19.99 -12.00 12.47
C THR A 157 20.20 -13.40 13.03
N ASN A 158 20.92 -13.49 14.14
CA ASN A 158 21.21 -14.79 14.82
C ASN A 158 20.31 -15.00 16.05
N GLU A 159 19.46 -14.03 16.38
CA GLU A 159 18.62 -14.05 17.58
C GLU A 159 17.22 -14.57 17.26
N ASN A 160 16.59 -15.12 18.30
CA ASN A 160 15.21 -15.53 18.20
C ASN A 160 14.31 -14.30 18.00
N LEU A 161 13.65 -14.22 16.85
CA LEU A 161 12.75 -13.11 16.51
C LEU A 161 11.49 -13.09 17.39
N MET A 162 11.12 -14.24 17.94
CA MET A 162 9.93 -14.44 18.78
C MET A 162 10.25 -14.09 20.24
N SER A 163 10.09 -12.83 20.61
CA SER A 163 10.14 -12.45 22.02
C SER A 163 8.83 -12.82 22.74
N LYS A 164 8.88 -13.03 24.07
CA LYS A 164 7.67 -13.29 24.89
C LYS A 164 6.60 -12.23 24.69
N LYS A 165 6.99 -10.96 24.47
CA LYS A 165 6.06 -9.85 24.21
C LYS A 165 5.37 -9.97 22.85
N LEU A 166 6.08 -10.41 21.82
CA LEU A 166 5.47 -10.66 20.51
C LEU A 166 4.44 -11.76 20.58
N ILE A 167 4.77 -12.85 21.28
CA ILE A 167 3.85 -13.95 21.49
C ILE A 167 2.60 -13.45 22.22
N PHE A 168 2.76 -12.67 23.29
CA PHE A 168 1.64 -12.09 24.02
C PHE A 168 0.76 -11.19 23.12
N ASN A 169 1.37 -10.28 22.36
CA ASN A 169 0.64 -9.40 21.44
C ASN A 169 -0.10 -10.17 20.33
N PHE A 170 0.51 -11.26 19.86
CA PHE A 170 -0.15 -12.14 18.88
C PHE A 170 -1.39 -12.81 19.48
N PHE A 171 -1.28 -13.41 20.66
CA PHE A 171 -2.43 -14.03 21.31
C PHE A 171 -3.52 -13.01 21.67
N LEU A 172 -3.14 -11.82 22.10
CA LEU A 172 -4.09 -10.74 22.38
C LEU A 172 -4.85 -10.32 21.13
N SER A 173 -4.16 -10.13 19.99
CA SER A 173 -4.79 -9.81 18.72
C SER A 173 -5.66 -10.96 18.19
N LEU A 174 -5.26 -12.20 18.42
CA LEU A 174 -6.02 -13.40 18.05
C LEU A 174 -7.33 -13.47 18.84
N VAL A 175 -7.33 -13.21 20.13
CA VAL A 175 -8.54 -13.18 20.98
C VAL A 175 -9.51 -12.13 20.46
N PHE A 176 -9.06 -10.89 20.24
CA PHE A 176 -9.93 -9.83 19.72
C PHE A 176 -10.49 -10.16 18.32
N SER A 177 -9.67 -10.71 17.43
CA SER A 177 -10.10 -11.10 16.10
C SER A 177 -11.12 -12.24 16.15
N SER A 178 -10.92 -13.21 17.03
CA SER A 178 -11.87 -14.34 17.23
C SER A 178 -13.21 -13.84 17.79
N ILE A 179 -13.19 -12.91 18.75
CA ILE A 179 -14.43 -12.33 19.27
C ILE A 179 -15.22 -11.67 18.15
N ILE A 180 -14.58 -10.85 17.31
CA ILE A 180 -15.26 -10.21 16.18
C ILE A 180 -15.79 -11.25 15.19
N TYR A 181 -15.00 -12.27 14.87
CA TYR A 181 -15.42 -13.34 13.94
C TYR A 181 -16.65 -14.10 14.42
N PHE A 182 -16.71 -14.49 15.69
CA PHE A 182 -17.81 -15.28 16.22
C PHE A 182 -19.07 -14.46 16.55
N PHE A 183 -18.90 -13.23 17.03
CA PHE A 183 -20.05 -12.39 17.41
C PHE A 183 -20.61 -11.56 16.25
N TRP A 184 -19.83 -11.34 15.18
CA TRP A 184 -20.27 -10.60 13.99
C TRP A 184 -20.31 -11.50 12.77
N GLY A 185 -21.49 -12.07 12.49
CA GLY A 185 -21.71 -13.09 11.45
C GLY A 185 -21.41 -12.68 10.00
N LYS A 186 -21.00 -11.45 9.75
CA LYS A 186 -20.55 -10.94 8.43
C LYS A 186 -19.04 -10.98 8.24
N ALA A 187 -18.28 -11.30 9.26
CA ALA A 187 -16.82 -11.37 9.19
C ALA A 187 -16.39 -12.59 8.37
N THR A 188 -15.78 -12.37 7.20
CA THR A 188 -15.13 -13.47 6.48
C THR A 188 -13.82 -13.85 7.17
N LEU A 189 -13.39 -15.11 7.00
CA LEU A 189 -12.11 -15.57 7.54
C LEU A 189 -10.94 -14.66 7.11
N LEU A 190 -10.94 -14.24 5.85
CA LEU A 190 -9.89 -13.41 5.27
C LEU A 190 -9.84 -12.02 5.92
N ASN A 191 -11.00 -11.36 6.09
CA ASN A 191 -11.08 -10.06 6.77
C ASN A 191 -10.63 -10.16 8.23
N SER A 192 -10.96 -11.26 8.90
CA SER A 192 -10.52 -11.51 10.29
C SER A 192 -9.02 -11.72 10.40
N ILE A 193 -8.38 -12.38 9.43
CA ILE A 193 -6.92 -12.52 9.37
C ILE A 193 -6.25 -11.16 9.15
N ILE A 194 -6.78 -10.32 8.24
CA ILE A 194 -6.25 -8.98 7.98
C ILE A 194 -6.39 -8.11 9.24
N PHE A 195 -7.56 -8.15 9.90
CA PHE A 195 -7.78 -7.46 11.16
C PHE A 195 -6.81 -7.92 12.24
N LEU A 196 -6.62 -9.24 12.41
CA LEU A 196 -5.66 -9.83 13.33
C LEU A 196 -4.24 -9.27 13.10
N LEU A 197 -3.76 -9.32 11.85
CA LEU A 197 -2.41 -8.85 11.51
C LEU A 197 -2.25 -7.34 11.69
N GLY A 198 -3.26 -6.56 11.33
CA GLY A 198 -3.29 -5.12 11.54
C GLY A 198 -3.25 -4.77 13.04
N LEU A 199 -4.07 -5.44 13.86
CA LEU A 199 -4.09 -5.26 15.31
C LEU A 199 -2.78 -5.74 15.96
N PHE A 200 -2.22 -6.85 15.50
CA PHE A 200 -0.92 -7.35 15.96
C PHE A 200 0.21 -6.35 15.69
N LEU A 201 0.19 -5.72 14.50
CA LEU A 201 1.13 -4.64 14.17
C LEU A 201 0.95 -3.46 15.12
N LEU A 202 -0.29 -2.98 15.31
CA LEU A 202 -0.60 -1.85 16.21
C LEU A 202 -0.14 -2.11 17.64
N LEU A 203 -0.52 -3.24 18.22
CA LEU A 203 -0.14 -3.60 19.59
C LEU A 203 1.38 -3.69 19.74
N THR A 204 2.06 -4.30 18.77
CA THR A 204 3.52 -4.41 18.79
C THR A 204 4.20 -3.04 18.79
N LEU A 205 3.71 -2.10 18.01
CA LEU A 205 4.26 -0.74 17.92
C LEU A 205 3.90 0.11 19.13
N LEU A 206 2.69 -0.04 19.65
CA LEU A 206 2.26 0.63 20.87
C LEU A 206 3.14 0.25 22.06
N PHE A 207 3.36 -1.05 22.27
CA PHE A 207 4.25 -1.51 23.34
C PHE A 207 5.70 -1.08 23.13
N GLU A 208 6.20 -1.07 21.88
CA GLU A 208 7.54 -0.56 21.58
C GLU A 208 7.64 0.95 21.89
N PHE A 209 6.61 1.72 21.58
CA PHE A 209 6.55 3.15 21.88
C PHE A 209 6.53 3.42 23.40
N LEU A 210 5.69 2.71 24.16
CA LEU A 210 5.62 2.82 25.62
C LEU A 210 6.96 2.46 26.28
N GLU A 211 7.63 1.40 25.80
CA GLU A 211 8.97 1.06 26.30
C GLU A 211 10.02 2.13 25.99
N THR A 212 9.90 2.79 24.87
CA THR A 212 10.80 3.87 24.48
C THR A 212 10.71 5.03 25.44
N ILE A 213 9.48 5.42 25.82
CA ILE A 213 9.25 6.50 26.78
C ILE A 213 9.77 6.10 28.17
N THR A 214 9.45 4.90 28.63
CA THR A 214 9.79 4.46 29.99
C THR A 214 11.27 4.20 30.21
N LYS A 215 11.94 3.59 29.19
CA LYS A 215 13.35 3.17 29.31
C LYS A 215 14.35 4.16 28.71
N LYS A 216 13.89 5.31 28.19
CA LYS A 216 14.73 6.33 27.49
C LYS A 216 15.64 5.74 26.39
N ASN A 217 15.23 4.62 25.78
CA ASN A 217 15.98 3.99 24.71
C ASN A 217 15.89 4.79 23.41
N LYS A 218 17.01 4.91 22.66
CA LYS A 218 17.03 5.56 21.35
C LYS A 218 16.33 4.69 20.31
N VAL A 219 15.03 4.84 20.15
CA VAL A 219 14.25 4.15 19.11
C VAL A 219 13.96 5.11 17.95
N ASN A 220 13.73 4.56 16.79
CA ASN A 220 13.41 5.32 15.60
C ASN A 220 11.92 5.72 15.60
N ILE A 221 11.58 6.80 16.29
CA ILE A 221 10.20 7.33 16.40
C ILE A 221 9.51 7.50 15.04
N PRO A 222 10.13 8.08 13.98
CA PRO A 222 9.51 8.17 12.65
C PRO A 222 9.06 6.82 12.08
N ARG A 223 9.81 5.75 12.34
CA ARG A 223 9.41 4.40 11.93
C ARG A 223 8.16 3.94 12.66
N ILE A 224 8.11 4.12 13.99
CA ILE A 224 6.96 3.73 14.81
C ILE A 224 5.71 4.45 14.31
N ILE A 225 5.76 5.76 14.14
CA ILE A 225 4.63 6.57 13.69
C ILE A 225 4.14 6.10 12.31
N SER A 226 5.04 5.91 11.33
CA SER A 226 4.66 5.50 9.98
C SER A 226 4.00 4.12 9.96
N HIS A 227 4.55 3.14 10.67
CA HIS A 227 4.00 1.78 10.71
C HIS A 227 2.70 1.74 11.53
N PHE A 228 2.62 2.53 12.60
CA PHE A 228 1.40 2.66 13.41
C PHE A 228 0.26 3.25 12.58
N GLY A 229 0.50 4.34 11.84
CA GLY A 229 -0.50 4.93 10.94
C GLY A 229 -0.99 3.94 9.88
N PHE A 230 -0.08 3.14 9.30
CA PHE A 230 -0.46 2.09 8.36
C PHE A 230 -1.28 0.97 9.05
N GLY A 231 -0.87 0.51 10.22
CA GLY A 231 -1.63 -0.48 11.00
C GLY A 231 -3.02 0.02 11.36
N LEU A 232 -3.15 1.29 11.75
CA LEU A 232 -4.43 1.94 12.03
C LEU A 232 -5.34 1.96 10.79
N LEU A 233 -4.78 2.29 9.64
CA LEU A 233 -5.50 2.27 8.36
C LEU A 233 -6.03 0.86 8.04
N ILE A 234 -5.21 -0.17 8.17
CA ILE A 234 -5.62 -1.57 7.93
C ILE A 234 -6.74 -2.00 8.89
N VAL A 235 -6.59 -1.70 10.17
CA VAL A 235 -7.62 -2.02 11.17
C VAL A 235 -8.93 -1.27 10.87
N SER A 236 -8.86 0.02 10.53
CA SER A 236 -10.04 0.83 10.19
C SER A 236 -10.76 0.31 8.94
N ILE A 237 -10.02 -0.05 7.89
CA ILE A 237 -10.60 -0.65 6.68
C ILE A 237 -11.26 -2.00 7.00
N SER A 238 -10.57 -2.85 7.77
CA SER A 238 -11.11 -4.16 8.15
C SER A 238 -12.39 -4.02 8.98
N LEU A 239 -12.41 -3.12 9.95
CA LEU A 239 -13.61 -2.84 10.75
C LEU A 239 -14.74 -2.28 9.88
N ASN A 240 -14.44 -1.33 9.00
CA ASN A 240 -15.43 -0.81 8.07
C ASN A 240 -16.04 -1.94 7.23
N THR A 241 -15.22 -2.82 6.66
CA THR A 241 -15.70 -3.97 5.85
C THR A 241 -16.57 -4.94 6.66
N ILE A 242 -16.22 -5.16 7.94
CA ILE A 242 -16.97 -6.09 8.82
C ILE A 242 -18.30 -5.47 9.26
N PHE A 243 -18.32 -4.17 9.58
CA PHE A 243 -19.47 -3.49 10.17
C PHE A 243 -20.37 -2.76 9.17
N SER A 244 -19.88 -2.48 7.93
CA SER A 244 -20.71 -1.84 6.92
C SER A 244 -21.83 -2.75 6.43
N ILE A 245 -22.95 -2.13 6.13
CA ILE A 245 -24.10 -2.77 5.50
C ILE A 245 -24.36 -2.01 4.20
N GLU A 246 -24.05 -2.66 3.10
CA GLU A 246 -24.34 -2.14 1.77
C GLU A 246 -25.63 -2.79 1.26
N MET A 247 -26.53 -1.98 0.78
CA MET A 247 -27.78 -2.44 0.16
C MET A 247 -28.02 -1.65 -1.12
N ASP A 248 -28.13 -2.35 -2.22
CA ASP A 248 -28.56 -1.78 -3.49
C ASP A 248 -30.08 -1.80 -3.55
N ILE A 249 -30.70 -0.62 -3.58
CA ILE A 249 -32.14 -0.45 -3.59
C ILE A 249 -32.52 0.33 -4.86
N ASN A 250 -33.38 -0.25 -5.67
CA ASN A 250 -33.99 0.43 -6.80
C ASN A 250 -35.33 1.02 -6.36
N LEU A 251 -35.38 2.33 -6.15
CA LEU A 251 -36.59 3.07 -5.80
C LEU A 251 -37.13 3.78 -7.04
N LYS A 252 -38.46 3.70 -7.24
CA LYS A 252 -39.17 4.56 -8.20
C LYS A 252 -39.53 5.89 -7.55
N ILE A 253 -39.76 6.90 -8.37
CA ILE A 253 -40.21 8.22 -7.90
C ILE A 253 -41.48 8.04 -7.09
N GLY A 254 -41.51 8.55 -5.86
CA GLY A 254 -42.63 8.43 -4.93
C GLY A 254 -42.57 7.19 -4.00
N GLU A 255 -41.59 6.28 -4.17
CA GLU A 255 -41.39 5.17 -3.25
C GLU A 255 -40.47 5.58 -2.11
N SER A 256 -40.74 5.07 -0.91
CA SER A 256 -39.87 5.23 0.25
C SER A 256 -39.38 3.87 0.77
N TYR A 257 -38.16 3.83 1.26
CA TYR A 257 -37.56 2.66 1.88
C TYR A 257 -37.12 2.95 3.31
N LYS A 258 -37.61 2.15 4.25
CA LYS A 258 -37.25 2.25 5.66
C LYS A 258 -36.12 1.28 6.01
N PHE A 259 -35.00 1.83 6.47
CA PHE A 259 -33.89 1.05 7.02
C PHE A 259 -33.56 1.50 8.44
N LYS A 260 -33.80 0.65 9.39
CA LYS A 260 -33.65 0.95 10.83
C LYS A 260 -34.45 2.19 11.24
N LYS A 261 -33.75 3.28 11.62
CA LYS A 261 -34.36 4.57 12.03
C LYS A 261 -34.53 5.56 10.87
N TYR A 262 -34.00 5.24 9.69
CA TYR A 262 -33.98 6.17 8.56
C TYR A 262 -34.97 5.74 7.49
N GLU A 263 -35.70 6.70 6.96
CA GLU A 263 -36.57 6.56 5.82
C GLU A 263 -35.99 7.37 4.65
N TRP A 264 -35.78 6.68 3.53
CA TRP A 264 -35.26 7.29 2.31
C TRP A 264 -36.38 7.32 1.29
N ALA A 265 -36.65 8.50 0.72
CA ALA A 265 -37.63 8.67 -0.33
C ALA A 265 -37.01 9.44 -1.49
N ILE A 266 -37.38 9.07 -2.71
CA ILE A 266 -37.11 9.85 -3.92
C ILE A 266 -38.33 10.71 -4.17
N LEU A 267 -38.17 12.02 -4.01
CA LEU A 267 -39.18 13.06 -4.26
C LEU A 267 -39.26 13.39 -5.75
#